data_e2753805d41df6dffbcc86be283629d3
#
_entry.id   e2753805d41df6dffbcc86be283629d3
#
_cell.length_a   1.000
_cell.length_b   1.000
_cell.length_c   1.000
_cell.angle_alpha   90.00
_cell.angle_beta   90.00
_cell.angle_gamma   90.00
#
_symmetry.space_group_name_H-M   'P 1'
#
loop_
_entity.id
_entity.type
_entity.pdbx_description
1 polymer ?
#
loop_
_entity_poly.entity_id
_entity_poly.type
_entity_poly.pdbx_seq_one_letter_code
_entity_poly.pdbx_strand_id
1 'polypeptide(L)'
;MFDIETIISAGGLLLIAGIIFAESGLLIGFFLPGDTLLFGAGLAASQGRFSLFWLIFWTALAAIIGDNVGYSIGRRAGPRIFKKKDGILFRQEYLQKSEKFYEDHGGKTIILARFTPIVRTFAPVVAGAGKMTRQRFLIFNIVGGILWTGGLSILGYFIGNRIPHLDKYIELVIIGVMVVSILLA
;
A
#
# COMPACT_ATOMS: atom_id res chain seq x y z
N MET A 1 -14.69 1.48 -31.44
CA MET A 1 -15.91 1.73 -30.64
C MET A 1 -15.53 1.44 -29.22
N PHE A 2 -15.42 2.46 -28.37
CA PHE A 2 -15.05 2.22 -26.96
C PHE A 2 -16.28 1.62 -26.29
N ASP A 3 -16.15 0.37 -25.86
CA ASP A 3 -17.22 -0.35 -25.18
C ASP A 3 -17.42 0.26 -23.79
N ILE A 4 -18.67 0.53 -23.40
CA ILE A 4 -19.01 1.15 -22.12
C ILE A 4 -18.45 0.33 -20.96
N GLU A 5 -18.44 -1.01 -21.07
CA GLU A 5 -17.84 -1.91 -20.09
C GLU A 5 -16.34 -1.69 -19.95
N THR A 6 -15.63 -1.43 -21.05
CA THR A 6 -14.19 -1.10 -21.03
C THR A 6 -13.93 0.21 -20.32
N ILE A 7 -14.80 1.23 -20.50
CA ILE A 7 -14.67 2.54 -19.83
C ILE A 7 -14.94 2.40 -18.33
N ILE A 8 -15.97 1.64 -17.94
CA ILE A 8 -16.32 1.39 -16.54
C ILE A 8 -15.20 0.59 -15.85
N SER A 9 -14.70 -0.45 -16.50
CA SER A 9 -13.61 -1.27 -15.93
C SER A 9 -12.29 -0.49 -15.85
N ALA A 10 -11.94 0.32 -16.83
CA ALA A 10 -10.76 1.17 -16.80
C ALA A 10 -10.90 2.28 -15.75
N GLY A 11 -12.07 2.92 -15.64
CA GLY A 11 -12.38 3.90 -14.60
C GLY A 11 -12.30 3.31 -13.20
N GLY A 12 -12.79 2.10 -13.00
CA GLY A 12 -12.70 1.37 -11.74
C GLY A 12 -11.25 1.07 -11.34
N LEU A 13 -10.41 0.61 -12.28
CA LEU A 13 -8.99 0.36 -12.03
C LEU A 13 -8.23 1.64 -11.65
N LEU A 14 -8.50 2.75 -12.32
CA LEU A 14 -7.86 4.03 -12.00
C LEU A 14 -8.29 4.54 -10.63
N LEU A 15 -9.54 4.37 -10.25
CA LEU A 15 -10.02 4.73 -8.91
C LEU A 15 -9.34 3.89 -7.84
N ILE A 16 -9.27 2.56 -8.03
CA ILE A 16 -8.56 1.66 -7.12
C ILE A 16 -7.08 2.08 -6.98
N ALA A 17 -6.40 2.31 -8.12
CA ALA A 17 -5.02 2.78 -8.12
C ALA A 17 -4.86 4.13 -7.41
N GLY A 18 -5.79 5.07 -7.60
CA GLY A 18 -5.81 6.36 -6.92
C GLY A 18 -5.93 6.23 -5.39
N ILE A 19 -6.80 5.33 -4.92
CA ILE A 19 -6.96 5.05 -3.49
C ILE A 19 -5.68 4.42 -2.92
N ILE A 20 -5.09 3.44 -3.60
CA ILE A 20 -3.83 2.80 -3.19
C ILE A 20 -2.67 3.81 -3.17
N PHE A 21 -2.61 4.72 -4.16
CA PHE A 21 -1.64 5.82 -4.16
C PHE A 21 -1.81 6.74 -2.95
N ALA A 22 -3.06 7.16 -2.67
CA ALA A 22 -3.36 8.05 -1.55
C ALA A 22 -3.02 7.39 -0.20
N GLU A 23 -3.34 6.10 -0.06
CA GLU A 23 -3.02 5.32 1.14
C GLU A 23 -1.51 5.17 1.36
N SER A 24 -0.76 4.84 0.30
CA SER A 24 0.69 4.62 0.40
C SER A 24 1.47 5.93 0.50
N GLY A 25 1.00 7.01 -0.16
CA GLY A 25 1.76 8.26 -0.30
C GLY A 25 1.40 9.36 0.69
N LEU A 26 0.16 9.35 1.16
CA LEU A 26 -0.34 10.36 2.08
C LEU A 26 -0.47 9.74 3.48
N LEU A 27 0.10 10.39 4.49
CA LEU A 27 0.01 9.93 5.89
C LEU A 27 -1.44 9.79 6.39
N ILE A 28 -2.40 10.39 5.69
CA ILE A 28 -3.85 10.28 5.94
C ILE A 28 -4.38 8.92 5.47
N GLY A 29 -3.64 8.22 4.63
CA GLY A 29 -4.03 6.92 4.05
C GLY A 29 -4.18 5.79 5.06
N PHE A 30 -3.73 5.96 6.30
CA PHE A 30 -3.96 5.01 7.39
C PHE A 30 -5.45 4.64 7.58
N PHE A 31 -6.37 5.54 7.23
CA PHE A 31 -7.81 5.31 7.32
C PHE A 31 -8.41 4.66 6.06
N LEU A 32 -7.62 4.46 5.00
CA LEU A 32 -8.12 3.88 3.75
C LEU A 32 -7.96 2.34 3.78
N PRO A 33 -9.01 1.60 3.39
CA PRO A 33 -9.02 0.14 3.47
C PRO A 33 -8.37 -0.52 2.24
N GLY A 34 -7.08 -0.23 1.95
CA GLY A 34 -6.42 -0.72 0.75
C GLY A 34 -6.24 -2.23 0.68
N ASP A 35 -6.00 -2.90 1.82
CA ASP A 35 -5.92 -4.37 1.86
C ASP A 35 -7.24 -5.00 1.42
N THR A 36 -8.34 -4.49 1.97
CA THR A 36 -9.70 -4.92 1.61
C THR A 36 -10.01 -4.61 0.16
N LEU A 37 -9.59 -3.43 -0.30
CA LEU A 37 -9.83 -3.00 -1.68
C LEU A 37 -9.08 -3.89 -2.68
N LEU A 38 -7.81 -4.22 -2.42
CA LEU A 38 -7.01 -5.12 -3.26
C LEU A 38 -7.60 -6.52 -3.29
N PHE A 39 -7.99 -7.05 -2.13
CA PHE A 39 -8.62 -8.35 -2.03
C PHE A 39 -9.96 -8.38 -2.76
N GLY A 40 -10.84 -7.40 -2.51
CA GLY A 40 -12.14 -7.27 -3.19
C GLY A 40 -12.01 -7.07 -4.70
N ALA A 41 -11.01 -6.30 -5.15
CA ALA A 41 -10.72 -6.14 -6.57
C ALA A 41 -10.22 -7.45 -7.20
N GLY A 42 -9.45 -8.26 -6.46
CA GLY A 42 -9.07 -9.62 -6.88
C GLY A 42 -10.30 -10.52 -7.05
N LEU A 43 -11.25 -10.49 -6.12
CA LEU A 43 -12.53 -11.18 -6.24
C LEU A 43 -13.30 -10.73 -7.50
N ALA A 44 -13.36 -9.43 -7.75
CA ALA A 44 -14.04 -8.89 -8.93
C ALA A 44 -13.34 -9.27 -10.24
N ALA A 45 -12.00 -9.37 -10.22
CA ALA A 45 -11.22 -9.87 -11.36
C ALA A 45 -11.49 -11.34 -11.66
N SER A 46 -11.76 -12.19 -10.64
CA SER A 46 -12.15 -13.59 -10.86
C SER A 46 -13.50 -13.75 -11.58
N GLN A 47 -14.35 -12.73 -11.48
CA GLN A 47 -15.64 -12.65 -12.19
C GLN A 47 -15.53 -12.01 -13.58
N GLY A 48 -14.30 -11.75 -14.06
CA GLY A 48 -14.08 -11.18 -15.39
C GLY A 48 -14.34 -9.67 -15.48
N ARG A 49 -14.58 -8.96 -14.37
CA ARG A 49 -14.85 -7.49 -14.40
C ARG A 49 -13.63 -6.70 -14.88
N PHE A 50 -12.42 -7.19 -14.61
CA PHE A 50 -11.16 -6.64 -15.13
C PHE A 50 -10.05 -7.69 -15.12
N SER A 51 -9.01 -7.44 -15.90
CA SER A 51 -7.84 -8.32 -15.95
C SER A 51 -7.06 -8.24 -14.64
N LEU A 52 -6.77 -9.40 -14.01
CA LEU A 52 -5.91 -9.49 -12.83
C LEU A 52 -4.53 -8.87 -13.08
N PHE A 53 -3.96 -9.05 -14.29
CA PHE A 53 -2.67 -8.47 -14.64
C PHE A 53 -2.69 -6.94 -14.57
N TRP A 54 -3.68 -6.30 -15.19
CA TRP A 54 -3.79 -4.84 -15.17
C TRP A 54 -4.13 -4.29 -13.78
N LEU A 55 -4.90 -5.03 -12.99
CA LEU A 55 -5.17 -4.69 -11.58
C LEU A 55 -3.85 -4.63 -10.81
N ILE A 56 -3.04 -5.71 -10.84
CA ILE A 56 -1.76 -5.78 -10.13
C ILE A 56 -0.80 -4.71 -10.65
N PHE A 57 -0.72 -4.53 -11.97
CA PHE A 57 0.19 -3.54 -12.57
C PHE A 57 -0.10 -2.12 -12.09
N TRP A 58 -1.35 -1.66 -12.20
CA TRP A 58 -1.70 -0.28 -11.83
C TRP A 58 -1.65 -0.06 -10.32
N THR A 59 -2.08 -1.01 -9.52
CA THR A 59 -2.03 -0.89 -8.05
C THR A 59 -0.59 -0.97 -7.51
N ALA A 60 0.27 -1.82 -8.07
CA ALA A 60 1.69 -1.85 -7.73
C ALA A 60 2.38 -0.54 -8.11
N LEU A 61 2.14 -0.02 -9.31
CA LEU A 61 2.68 1.25 -9.76
C LEU A 61 2.24 2.39 -8.83
N ALA A 62 0.96 2.46 -8.50
CA ALA A 62 0.39 3.44 -7.58
C ALA A 62 1.02 3.38 -6.18
N ALA A 63 1.16 2.18 -5.62
CA ALA A 63 1.79 1.96 -4.33
C ALA A 63 3.27 2.39 -4.33
N ILE A 64 4.03 2.00 -5.36
CA ILE A 64 5.44 2.35 -5.51
C ILE A 64 5.63 3.86 -5.62
N ILE A 65 4.80 4.54 -6.42
CA ILE A 65 4.87 5.99 -6.59
C ILE A 65 4.46 6.69 -5.28
N GLY A 66 3.38 6.23 -4.64
CA GLY A 66 2.92 6.76 -3.35
C GLY A 66 4.02 6.73 -2.30
N ASP A 67 4.65 5.58 -2.09
CA ASP A 67 5.76 5.45 -1.14
C ASP A 67 6.96 6.32 -1.49
N ASN A 68 7.25 6.51 -2.78
CA ASN A 68 8.32 7.43 -3.20
C ASN A 68 7.99 8.89 -2.85
N VAL A 69 6.71 9.26 -2.88
CA VAL A 69 6.25 10.57 -2.39
C VAL A 69 6.46 10.64 -0.87
N GLY A 70 5.99 9.64 -0.12
CA GLY A 70 6.19 9.55 1.33
C GLY A 70 7.67 9.61 1.72
N TYR A 71 8.53 8.84 1.05
CA TYR A 71 9.98 8.89 1.25
C TYR A 71 10.56 10.29 0.96
N SER A 72 10.11 10.95 -0.10
CA SER A 72 10.59 12.28 -0.47
C SER A 72 10.16 13.34 0.54
N ILE A 73 8.95 13.22 1.08
CA ILE A 73 8.45 14.06 2.18
C ILE A 73 9.34 13.85 3.42
N GLY A 74 9.57 12.59 3.81
CA GLY A 74 10.44 12.25 4.93
C GLY A 74 11.87 12.79 4.76
N ARG A 75 12.44 12.66 3.57
CA ARG A 75 13.79 13.15 3.24
C ARG A 75 13.93 14.66 3.36
N ARG A 76 12.89 15.42 2.95
CA ARG A 76 12.89 16.89 2.98
C ARG A 76 12.48 17.45 4.34
N ALA A 77 11.42 16.88 4.93
CA ALA A 77 10.82 17.38 6.16
C ALA A 77 11.50 16.82 7.42
N GLY A 78 12.07 15.60 7.36
CA GLY A 78 12.70 14.92 8.49
C GLY A 78 13.66 15.79 9.28
N PRO A 79 14.68 16.43 8.67
CA PRO A 79 15.62 17.28 9.39
C PRO A 79 14.97 18.47 10.09
N ARG A 80 13.79 18.93 9.65
CA ARG A 80 13.05 20.02 10.27
C ARG A 80 12.12 19.54 11.38
N ILE A 81 11.47 18.40 11.19
CA ILE A 81 10.50 17.84 12.14
C ILE A 81 11.23 17.29 13.38
N PHE A 82 12.39 16.66 13.19
CA PHE A 82 13.19 16.08 14.26
C PHE A 82 14.18 17.06 14.94
N LYS A 83 14.15 18.36 14.59
CA LYS A 83 14.99 19.38 15.22
C LYS A 83 14.56 19.74 16.65
N LYS A 84 13.31 19.53 17.01
CA LYS A 84 12.81 19.84 18.37
C LYS A 84 13.21 18.74 19.34
N LYS A 85 14.06 19.10 20.34
CA LYS A 85 14.53 18.20 21.40
C LYS A 85 13.41 17.68 22.32
N ASP A 86 12.28 18.38 22.41
CA ASP A 86 11.23 18.13 23.40
C ASP A 86 9.89 17.62 22.81
N GLY A 87 9.87 17.16 21.57
CA GLY A 87 8.67 16.57 20.94
C GLY A 87 8.40 15.16 21.45
N ILE A 88 7.18 14.85 21.90
CA ILE A 88 6.80 13.52 22.37
C ILE A 88 6.89 12.48 21.24
N LEU A 89 6.56 12.85 20.02
CA LEU A 89 6.52 11.95 18.84
C LEU A 89 7.76 12.04 17.93
N PHE A 90 8.50 13.15 17.90
CA PHE A 90 9.57 13.41 16.92
C PHE A 90 10.88 13.80 17.59
N ARG A 91 11.43 12.90 18.44
CA ARG A 91 12.74 13.10 19.08
C ARG A 91 13.88 12.78 18.12
N GLN A 92 14.97 13.53 18.22
CA GLN A 92 16.20 13.28 17.47
C GLN A 92 16.77 11.87 17.73
N GLU A 93 16.53 11.32 18.92
CA GLU A 93 16.87 9.94 19.29
C GLU A 93 16.17 8.90 18.42
N TYR A 94 14.89 9.11 18.06
CA TYR A 94 14.16 8.20 17.19
C TYR A 94 14.68 8.22 15.75
N LEU A 95 15.19 9.38 15.29
CA LEU A 95 15.83 9.48 14.00
C LEU A 95 17.13 8.67 13.96
N GLN A 96 17.98 8.80 14.97
CA GLN A 96 19.22 8.03 15.09
C GLN A 96 18.95 6.52 15.22
N LYS A 97 17.94 6.15 16.02
CA LYS A 97 17.49 4.74 16.09
C LYS A 97 17.00 4.21 14.74
N SER A 98 16.29 5.03 13.98
CA SER A 98 15.83 4.66 12.64
C SER A 98 17.00 4.52 11.65
N GLU A 99 17.95 5.47 11.66
CA GLU A 99 19.18 5.38 10.83
C GLU A 99 19.90 4.07 11.13
N LYS A 100 20.21 3.79 12.39
CA LYS A 100 20.87 2.56 12.82
C LYS A 100 20.06 1.30 12.48
N PHE A 101 18.75 1.33 12.69
CA PHE A 101 17.88 0.20 12.37
C PHE A 101 17.91 -0.16 10.88
N TYR A 102 17.89 0.85 9.99
CA TYR A 102 18.01 0.62 8.55
C TYR A 102 19.42 0.24 8.10
N GLU A 103 20.47 0.63 8.86
CA GLU A 103 21.83 0.15 8.64
C GLU A 103 21.98 -1.32 9.01
N ASP A 104 21.46 -1.72 10.19
CA ASP A 104 21.59 -3.07 10.73
C ASP A 104 20.71 -4.10 10.00
N HIS A 105 19.44 -3.75 9.72
CA HIS A 105 18.44 -4.68 9.15
C HIS A 105 18.25 -4.50 7.64
N GLY A 106 18.72 -3.41 7.09
CA GLY A 106 18.71 -3.13 5.65
C GLY A 106 17.32 -2.90 5.08
N GLY A 107 17.27 -2.98 3.76
CA GLY A 107 16.03 -2.70 3.01
C GLY A 107 14.95 -3.77 3.15
N LYS A 108 15.26 -4.97 3.65
CA LYS A 108 14.27 -6.03 3.91
C LYS A 108 13.16 -5.55 4.84
N THR A 109 13.47 -4.63 5.75
CA THR A 109 12.51 -3.98 6.63
C THR A 109 11.40 -3.24 5.88
N ILE A 110 11.71 -2.64 4.73
CA ILE A 110 10.72 -1.96 3.88
C ILE A 110 9.69 -2.97 3.35
N ILE A 111 10.14 -4.16 2.96
CA ILE A 111 9.23 -5.22 2.51
C ILE A 111 8.34 -5.69 3.67
N LEU A 112 8.95 -6.00 4.83
CA LEU A 112 8.22 -6.50 6.00
C LEU A 112 7.24 -5.47 6.56
N ALA A 113 7.63 -4.19 6.54
CA ALA A 113 6.78 -3.09 6.98
C ALA A 113 5.43 -3.04 6.23
N ARG A 114 5.41 -3.45 4.95
CA ARG A 114 4.19 -3.44 4.13
C ARG A 114 3.11 -4.41 4.61
N PHE A 115 3.50 -5.45 5.31
CA PHE A 115 2.56 -6.44 5.85
C PHE A 115 1.99 -6.05 7.23
N THR A 116 2.40 -4.89 7.75
CA THR A 116 1.87 -4.34 9.01
C THR A 116 1.16 -3.02 8.72
N PRO A 117 -0.17 -2.94 8.83
CA PRO A 117 -0.98 -1.82 8.32
C PRO A 117 -0.50 -0.44 8.79
N ILE A 118 -0.23 -0.28 10.08
CA ILE A 118 0.25 1.00 10.64
C ILE A 118 1.67 1.30 10.17
N VAL A 119 2.56 0.30 10.22
CA VAL A 119 3.98 0.50 9.94
C VAL A 119 4.22 0.86 8.47
N ARG A 120 3.45 0.30 7.54
CA ARG A 120 3.62 0.52 6.09
C ARG A 120 3.42 1.98 5.68
N THR A 121 2.47 2.69 6.30
CA THR A 121 2.20 4.10 5.96
C THR A 121 3.31 5.03 6.43
N PHE A 122 3.96 4.69 7.54
CA PHE A 122 5.05 5.50 8.09
C PHE A 122 6.44 5.08 7.59
N ALA A 123 6.63 3.82 7.21
CA ALA A 123 7.93 3.27 6.81
C ALA A 123 8.63 4.08 5.71
N PRO A 124 7.97 4.52 4.62
CA PRO A 124 8.61 5.34 3.59
C PRO A 124 9.09 6.69 4.12
N VAL A 125 8.28 7.35 4.95
CA VAL A 125 8.61 8.65 5.54
C VAL A 125 9.78 8.50 6.52
N VAL A 126 9.76 7.46 7.35
CA VAL A 126 10.84 7.16 8.30
C VAL A 126 12.13 6.78 7.58
N ALA A 127 12.05 6.00 6.50
CA ALA A 127 13.20 5.67 5.66
C ALA A 127 13.82 6.91 5.00
N GLY A 128 12.97 7.84 4.55
CA GLY A 128 13.40 9.13 4.02
C GLY A 128 14.06 10.02 5.06
N ALA A 129 13.46 10.15 6.24
CA ALA A 129 13.99 10.91 7.37
C ALA A 129 15.30 10.31 7.89
N GLY A 130 15.39 8.98 8.00
CA GLY A 130 16.60 8.22 8.36
C GLY A 130 17.65 8.14 7.26
N LYS A 131 17.55 8.98 6.22
CA LYS A 131 18.53 9.15 5.13
C LYS A 131 18.92 7.85 4.39
N MET A 132 18.04 6.84 4.42
CA MET A 132 18.25 5.65 3.59
C MET A 132 18.55 6.05 2.14
N THR A 133 19.47 5.38 1.46
CA THR A 133 19.79 5.71 0.06
C THR A 133 18.59 5.46 -0.85
N ARG A 134 18.32 6.39 -1.77
CA ARG A 134 17.16 6.31 -2.65
C ARG A 134 17.12 5.03 -3.49
N GLN A 135 18.27 4.60 -3.99
CA GLN A 135 18.37 3.36 -4.78
C GLN A 135 17.96 2.14 -3.94
N ARG A 136 18.48 2.03 -2.71
CA ARG A 136 18.15 0.95 -1.80
C ARG A 136 16.66 0.95 -1.45
N PHE A 137 16.11 2.11 -1.09
CA PHE A 137 14.67 2.27 -0.84
C PHE A 137 13.84 1.82 -2.05
N LEU A 138 14.18 2.30 -3.26
CA LEU A 138 13.43 2.02 -4.48
C LEU A 138 13.37 0.52 -4.81
N ILE A 139 14.49 -0.21 -4.70
CA ILE A 139 14.54 -1.65 -4.97
C ILE A 139 13.58 -2.40 -4.03
N PHE A 140 13.69 -2.16 -2.72
CA PHE A 140 12.84 -2.85 -1.74
C PHE A 140 11.39 -2.38 -1.79
N ASN A 141 11.14 -1.14 -2.17
CA ASN A 141 9.80 -0.59 -2.40
C ASN A 141 9.12 -1.27 -3.61
N ILE A 142 9.84 -1.46 -4.72
CA ILE A 142 9.31 -2.16 -5.91
C ILE A 142 8.96 -3.60 -5.54
N VAL A 143 9.90 -4.33 -4.93
CA VAL A 143 9.67 -5.74 -4.54
C VAL A 143 8.51 -5.84 -3.56
N GLY A 144 8.50 -5.03 -2.50
CA GLY A 144 7.44 -5.03 -1.49
C GLY A 144 6.08 -4.63 -2.07
N GLY A 145 6.06 -3.63 -2.97
CA GLY A 145 4.85 -3.17 -3.66
C GLY A 145 4.20 -4.28 -4.49
N ILE A 146 5.00 -4.97 -5.31
CA ILE A 146 4.52 -6.08 -6.14
C ILE A 146 4.04 -7.25 -5.27
N LEU A 147 4.80 -7.62 -4.24
CA LEU A 147 4.43 -8.72 -3.35
C LEU A 147 3.13 -8.43 -2.59
N TRP A 148 2.95 -7.22 -2.09
CA TRP A 148 1.77 -6.84 -1.34
C TRP A 148 0.53 -6.75 -2.23
N THR A 149 0.57 -5.94 -3.30
CA THR A 149 -0.59 -5.77 -4.19
C THR A 149 -0.90 -7.05 -4.96
N GLY A 150 0.13 -7.74 -5.47
CA GLY A 150 -0.01 -9.02 -6.15
C GLY A 150 -0.54 -10.10 -5.20
N GLY A 151 0.03 -10.23 -4.01
CA GLY A 151 -0.37 -11.22 -3.03
C GLY A 151 -1.85 -11.13 -2.66
N LEU A 152 -2.33 -9.95 -2.29
CA LEU A 152 -3.74 -9.74 -1.92
C LEU A 152 -4.69 -9.89 -3.12
N SER A 153 -4.34 -9.35 -4.29
CA SER A 153 -5.17 -9.46 -5.49
C SER A 153 -5.25 -10.91 -5.98
N ILE A 154 -4.14 -11.65 -5.98
CA ILE A 154 -4.10 -13.05 -6.35
C ILE A 154 -4.88 -13.90 -5.34
N LEU A 155 -4.75 -13.64 -4.05
CA LEU A 155 -5.50 -14.34 -3.02
C LEU A 155 -7.01 -14.15 -3.21
N GLY A 156 -7.45 -12.90 -3.42
CA GLY A 156 -8.85 -12.59 -3.74
C GLY A 156 -9.32 -13.31 -5.00
N TYR A 157 -8.52 -13.29 -6.06
CA TYR A 157 -8.83 -13.95 -7.32
C TYR A 157 -9.01 -15.46 -7.18
N PHE A 158 -8.10 -16.14 -6.46
CA PHE A 158 -8.20 -17.58 -6.25
C PHE A 158 -9.38 -17.97 -5.37
N ILE A 159 -9.67 -17.19 -4.33
CA ILE A 159 -10.84 -17.41 -3.48
C ILE A 159 -12.11 -17.19 -4.30
N GLY A 160 -12.17 -16.14 -5.12
CA GLY A 160 -13.30 -15.86 -5.99
C GLY A 160 -13.62 -16.99 -6.98
N ASN A 161 -12.59 -17.62 -7.55
CA ASN A 161 -12.76 -18.75 -8.45
C ASN A 161 -13.22 -20.05 -7.76
N ARG A 162 -13.07 -20.15 -6.44
CA ARG A 162 -13.41 -21.37 -5.70
C ARG A 162 -14.80 -21.36 -5.04
N ILE A 163 -15.40 -20.18 -4.91
CA ILE A 163 -16.71 -20.04 -4.28
C ILE A 163 -17.77 -19.91 -5.37
N PRO A 164 -18.59 -20.96 -5.60
CA PRO A 164 -19.70 -20.86 -6.54
C PRO A 164 -20.74 -19.83 -6.01
N HIS A 165 -21.34 -19.07 -6.92
CA HIS A 165 -22.37 -18.06 -6.63
C HIS A 165 -21.89 -16.89 -5.72
N LEU A 166 -20.60 -16.55 -5.80
CA LEU A 166 -20.02 -15.42 -5.05
C LEU A 166 -20.72 -14.09 -5.35
N ASP A 167 -21.33 -13.96 -6.54
CA ASP A 167 -22.05 -12.77 -7.01
C ASP A 167 -23.10 -12.31 -6.00
N LYS A 168 -23.74 -13.25 -5.29
CA LYS A 168 -24.75 -12.96 -4.27
C LYS A 168 -24.17 -12.47 -2.94
N TYR A 169 -22.90 -12.78 -2.67
CA TYR A 169 -22.26 -12.55 -1.37
C TYR A 169 -21.07 -11.58 -1.46
N ILE A 170 -20.73 -11.10 -2.66
CA ILE A 170 -19.53 -10.28 -2.87
C ILE A 170 -19.57 -8.99 -2.04
N GLU A 171 -20.74 -8.35 -1.94
CA GLU A 171 -20.92 -7.15 -1.14
C GLU A 171 -20.74 -7.45 0.35
N LEU A 172 -21.29 -8.56 0.83
CA LEU A 172 -21.18 -9.01 2.21
C LEU A 172 -19.72 -9.36 2.57
N VAL A 173 -19.00 -10.01 1.64
CA VAL A 173 -17.58 -10.35 1.82
C VAL A 173 -16.73 -9.08 1.85
N ILE A 174 -16.97 -8.14 0.94
CA ILE A 174 -16.27 -6.86 0.92
C ILE A 174 -16.53 -6.07 2.21
N ILE A 175 -17.78 -5.97 2.64
CA ILE A 175 -18.15 -5.31 3.90
C ILE A 175 -17.51 -6.02 5.10
N GLY A 176 -17.54 -7.34 5.13
CA GLY A 176 -16.93 -8.13 6.20
C GLY A 176 -15.42 -7.91 6.31
N VAL A 177 -14.71 -7.92 5.18
CA VAL A 177 -13.27 -7.65 5.15
C VAL A 177 -12.98 -6.20 5.53
N MET A 178 -13.83 -5.22 5.11
CA MET A 178 -13.70 -3.82 5.53
C MET A 178 -13.85 -3.67 7.05
N VAL A 179 -14.87 -4.29 7.63
CA VAL A 179 -15.10 -4.23 9.07
C VAL A 179 -13.93 -4.86 9.84
N VAL A 180 -13.46 -6.02 9.40
CA VAL A 180 -12.28 -6.67 10.01
C VAL A 180 -11.04 -5.79 9.89
N SER A 181 -10.80 -5.17 8.74
CA SER A 181 -9.65 -4.26 8.55
C SER A 181 -9.72 -3.04 9.47
N ILE A 182 -10.92 -2.47 9.66
CA ILE A 182 -11.11 -1.32 10.57
C ILE A 182 -10.95 -1.74 12.03
N LEU A 183 -11.38 -2.93 12.42
CA LEU A 183 -11.25 -3.43 13.80
C LEU A 183 -9.81 -3.81 14.16
N LEU A 184 -8.98 -4.15 13.16
CA LEU A 184 -7.56 -4.51 13.35
C LEU A 184 -6.61 -3.30 13.24
N ALA A 185 -7.10 -2.14 12.79
CA ALA A 185 -6.36 -0.88 12.68
C ALA A 185 -6.45 -0.08 13.98
#